data_d20227d2a255e43bcd8e5ec9c1ba9528
#
_entry.id   d20227d2a255e43bcd8e5ec9c1ba9528
#
_cell.length_a   1.000
_cell.length_b   1.000
_cell.length_c   1.000
_cell.angle_alpha   90.00
_cell.angle_beta   90.00
_cell.angle_gamma   90.00
#
_symmetry.space_group_name_H-M   'P 1'
#
loop_
_entity.id
_entity.type
_entity.pdbx_description
1 polymer ?
#
loop_
_entity_poly.entity_id
_entity_poly.type
_entity_poly.pdbx_seq_one_letter_code
_entity_poly.pdbx_strand_id
1 'polypeptide(L)'
;MPGVDFNKVRTEITMEQVLSLLGFQPSQRSGAQWYGGCPLHEPLSEHPRRRSFSVNVAIGRYLCHRCHSHGNQLELWAAATKLPLHQAAVDLCRRLGRDVPWIDRW
;
A
#
# COMPACT_ATOMS: atom_id res chain seq x y z
N MET A 1 -21.34 -15.28 -5.30
CA MET A 1 -20.82 -14.39 -4.25
C MET A 1 -20.38 -13.06 -4.86
N PRO A 2 -20.68 -11.95 -4.21
CA PRO A 2 -20.17 -10.69 -4.71
C PRO A 2 -18.66 -10.63 -4.55
N GLY A 3 -17.99 -10.10 -5.55
CA GLY A 3 -16.56 -9.83 -5.51
C GLY A 3 -16.29 -8.40 -5.12
N VAL A 4 -15.05 -8.08 -4.82
CA VAL A 4 -14.62 -6.71 -4.55
C VAL A 4 -14.25 -6.03 -5.87
N ASP A 5 -14.71 -4.80 -6.05
CA ASP A 5 -14.29 -3.98 -7.18
C ASP A 5 -12.92 -3.38 -6.90
N PHE A 6 -11.87 -4.09 -7.30
CA PHE A 6 -10.49 -3.67 -7.05
C PHE A 6 -10.14 -2.35 -7.75
N ASN A 7 -10.72 -2.08 -8.92
CA ASN A 7 -10.49 -0.82 -9.61
C ASN A 7 -11.02 0.35 -8.81
N LYS A 8 -12.20 0.20 -8.22
CA LYS A 8 -12.80 1.25 -7.40
C LYS A 8 -12.00 1.46 -6.11
N VAL A 9 -11.54 0.37 -5.48
CA VAL A 9 -10.69 0.47 -4.29
C VAL A 9 -9.42 1.25 -4.62
N ARG A 10 -8.74 0.91 -5.72
CA ARG A 10 -7.52 1.61 -6.13
C ARG A 10 -7.76 3.07 -6.48
N THR A 11 -8.92 3.40 -7.01
CA THR A 11 -9.26 4.78 -7.37
C THR A 11 -9.56 5.61 -6.14
N GLU A 12 -10.25 5.06 -5.17
CA GLU A 12 -10.71 5.78 -3.98
C GLU A 12 -9.68 5.82 -2.85
N ILE A 13 -8.80 4.82 -2.78
CA ILE A 13 -7.79 4.73 -1.72
C ILE A 13 -6.42 4.96 -2.33
N THR A 14 -5.74 6.01 -1.88
CA THR A 14 -4.44 6.41 -2.43
C THR A 14 -3.29 5.66 -1.78
N MET A 15 -2.14 5.66 -2.46
CA MET A 15 -0.91 5.11 -1.90
C MET A 15 -0.52 5.84 -0.61
N GLU A 16 -0.73 7.16 -0.54
CA GLU A 16 -0.42 7.92 0.66
C GLU A 16 -1.23 7.45 1.87
N GLN A 17 -2.51 7.12 1.68
CA GLN A 17 -3.35 6.61 2.76
C GLN A 17 -2.83 5.28 3.30
N VAL A 18 -2.41 4.38 2.40
CA VAL A 18 -1.85 3.09 2.80
C VAL A 18 -0.52 3.27 3.53
N LEU A 19 0.35 4.13 3.02
CA LEU A 19 1.63 4.42 3.67
C LEU A 19 1.43 5.00 5.07
N SER A 20 0.43 5.87 5.22
CA SER A 20 0.10 6.45 6.53
C SER A 20 -0.35 5.37 7.52
N LEU A 21 -1.18 4.43 7.08
CA LEU A 21 -1.62 3.32 7.93
C LEU A 21 -0.46 2.42 8.36
N LEU A 22 0.55 2.27 7.48
CA LEU A 22 1.74 1.47 7.77
C LEU A 22 2.76 2.21 8.62
N GLY A 23 2.55 3.50 8.86
CA GLY A 23 3.50 4.32 9.60
C GLY A 23 4.76 4.66 8.82
N PHE A 24 4.70 4.59 7.49
CA PHE A 24 5.87 4.86 6.65
C PHE A 24 6.25 6.33 6.71
N GLN A 25 7.53 6.59 6.96
CA GLN A 25 8.08 7.94 6.94
C GLN A 25 9.23 7.99 5.92
N PRO A 26 9.06 8.75 4.83
CA PRO A 26 10.10 8.80 3.82
C PRO A 26 11.34 9.54 4.35
N SER A 27 12.52 8.99 4.03
CA SER A 27 13.77 9.64 4.34
C SER A 27 14.12 10.69 3.30
N GLN A 28 13.58 10.57 2.09
CA GLN A 28 13.77 11.52 1.00
C GLN A 28 12.54 11.56 0.12
N ARG A 29 12.22 12.75 -0.39
CA ARG A 29 11.14 12.98 -1.36
C ARG A 29 11.70 13.72 -2.55
N SER A 30 11.30 13.26 -3.74
CA SER A 30 11.61 13.94 -5.00
C SER A 30 10.31 14.01 -5.80
N GLY A 31 9.56 15.10 -5.64
CA GLY A 31 8.22 15.21 -6.21
C GLY A 31 7.31 14.12 -5.66
N ALA A 32 6.71 13.34 -6.55
CA ALA A 32 5.84 12.21 -6.17
C ALA A 32 6.62 10.94 -5.82
N GLN A 33 7.93 10.93 -6.04
CA GLN A 33 8.78 9.77 -5.75
C GLN A 33 9.35 9.89 -4.33
N TRP A 34 8.99 8.95 -3.46
CA TRP A 34 9.42 8.92 -2.07
C TRP A 34 10.31 7.70 -1.83
N TYR A 35 11.32 7.86 -0.95
CA TYR A 35 12.26 6.80 -0.61
C TYR A 35 12.35 6.63 0.89
N GLY A 36 12.60 5.41 1.34
CA GLY A 36 12.74 5.13 2.77
C GLY A 36 13.03 3.67 3.06
N GLY A 37 12.94 3.30 4.33
CA GLY A 37 13.01 1.91 4.74
C GLY A 37 11.74 1.17 4.39
N CYS A 38 11.86 -0.08 3.97
CA CYS A 38 10.70 -0.88 3.57
C CYS A 38 9.79 -1.17 4.77
N PRO A 39 8.51 -0.79 4.72
CA PRO A 39 7.61 -1.05 5.84
C PRO A 39 7.24 -2.53 5.99
N LEU A 40 7.63 -3.38 5.03
CA LEU A 40 7.32 -4.79 5.05
C LEU A 40 8.32 -5.63 5.84
N HIS A 41 9.59 -5.22 5.87
CA HIS A 41 10.63 -6.02 6.49
C HIS A 41 11.67 -5.23 7.31
N GLU A 42 11.61 -3.91 7.29
CA GLU A 42 12.56 -3.08 8.03
C GLU A 42 11.85 -2.24 9.09
N PRO A 43 12.29 -2.29 10.36
CA PRO A 43 11.78 -1.37 11.36
C PRO A 43 12.14 0.07 10.99
N LEU A 44 11.15 0.94 10.95
CA LEU A 44 11.34 2.32 10.50
C LEU A 44 12.28 3.12 11.37
N SER A 45 12.43 2.74 12.64
CA SER A 45 13.24 3.46 13.61
C SER A 45 14.73 3.12 13.58
N GLU A 46 15.11 2.00 12.99
CA GLU A 46 16.50 1.53 13.03
C GLU A 46 17.40 2.18 11.99
N HIS A 47 16.85 2.47 10.81
CA HIS A 47 17.65 2.95 9.69
C HIS A 47 16.94 4.11 8.99
N PRO A 48 16.94 5.32 9.60
CA PRO A 48 16.16 6.44 9.08
C PRO A 48 16.62 6.95 7.70
N ARG A 49 17.82 6.57 7.26
CA ARG A 49 18.36 6.97 5.96
C ARG A 49 18.31 5.88 4.89
N ARG A 50 17.66 4.77 5.17
CA ARG A 50 17.54 3.70 4.19
C ARG A 50 16.65 4.10 3.03
N ARG A 51 17.03 3.64 1.84
CA ARG A 51 16.32 3.91 0.60
C ARG A 51 16.02 2.63 -0.17
N SER A 52 15.90 1.51 0.53
CA SER A 52 15.58 0.23 -0.10
C SER A 52 14.17 0.21 -0.69
N PHE A 53 13.28 1.04 -0.15
CA PHE A 53 11.90 1.14 -0.59
C PHE A 53 11.70 2.44 -1.35
N SER A 54 11.16 2.34 -2.57
CA SER A 54 10.76 3.49 -3.35
C SER A 54 9.29 3.39 -3.70
N VAL A 55 8.60 4.53 -3.70
CA VAL A 55 7.18 4.57 -4.00
C VAL A 55 6.85 5.84 -4.77
N ASN A 56 6.02 5.71 -5.81
CA ASN A 56 5.48 6.86 -6.52
C ASN A 56 4.02 7.04 -6.09
N VAL A 57 3.77 8.07 -5.29
CA VAL A 57 2.43 8.29 -4.73
C VAL A 57 1.43 8.81 -5.76
N ALA A 58 1.90 9.39 -6.85
CA ALA A 58 1.02 9.89 -7.90
C ALA A 58 0.41 8.75 -8.73
N ILE A 59 1.20 7.74 -9.06
CA ILE A 59 0.71 6.61 -9.86
C ILE A 59 0.36 5.37 -9.03
N GLY A 60 0.65 5.41 -7.72
CA GLY A 60 0.33 4.30 -6.82
C GLY A 60 1.15 3.04 -7.09
N ARG A 61 2.46 3.18 -7.19
CA ARG A 61 3.38 2.06 -7.41
C ARG A 61 4.50 2.08 -6.38
N TYR A 62 4.89 0.89 -5.90
CA TYR A 62 6.01 0.75 -4.99
C TYR A 62 6.94 -0.37 -5.44
N LEU A 63 8.18 -0.30 -4.98
CA LEU A 63 9.19 -1.32 -5.20
C LEU A 63 10.18 -1.32 -4.03
N CYS A 64 10.42 -2.49 -3.45
CA CYS A 64 11.51 -2.67 -2.51
C CYS A 64 12.68 -3.34 -3.23
N HIS A 65 13.84 -2.68 -3.23
CA HIS A 65 15.03 -3.19 -3.90
C HIS A 65 15.70 -4.33 -3.15
N ARG A 66 15.28 -4.63 -1.93
CA ARG A 66 15.83 -5.72 -1.12
C ARG A 66 14.98 -6.97 -1.13
N CYS A 67 13.69 -6.84 -0.85
CA CYS A 67 12.78 -8.01 -0.84
C CYS A 67 12.06 -8.20 -2.18
N HIS A 68 12.24 -7.28 -3.13
CA HIS A 68 11.65 -7.31 -4.47
C HIS A 68 10.12 -7.27 -4.48
N SER A 69 9.49 -6.94 -3.38
CA SER A 69 8.06 -6.71 -3.35
C SER A 69 7.72 -5.47 -4.16
N HIS A 70 6.69 -5.54 -4.98
CA HIS A 70 6.28 -4.42 -5.84
C HIS A 70 4.80 -4.51 -6.14
N GLY A 71 4.23 -3.43 -6.63
CA GLY A 71 2.84 -3.39 -7.03
C GLY A 71 2.16 -2.07 -6.74
N ASN A 72 0.83 -2.10 -6.63
CA ASN A 72 0.03 -0.93 -6.30
C ASN A 72 -0.22 -0.84 -4.78
N GLN A 73 -1.01 0.18 -4.36
CA GLN A 73 -1.30 0.39 -2.95
C GLN A 73 -2.06 -0.77 -2.31
N LEU A 74 -2.94 -1.41 -3.05
CA LEU A 74 -3.69 -2.54 -2.54
C LEU A 74 -2.79 -3.76 -2.34
N GLU A 75 -1.89 -3.99 -3.30
CA GLU A 75 -0.91 -5.07 -3.21
C GLU A 75 0.07 -4.84 -2.05
N LEU A 76 0.43 -3.58 -1.81
CA LEU A 76 1.26 -3.23 -0.65
C LEU A 76 0.56 -3.58 0.66
N TRP A 77 -0.72 -3.26 0.79
CA TRP A 77 -1.49 -3.58 1.98
C TRP A 77 -1.62 -5.10 2.17
N ALA A 78 -1.86 -5.83 1.07
CA ALA A 78 -1.93 -7.29 1.12
C ALA A 78 -0.60 -7.90 1.59
N ALA A 79 0.53 -7.39 1.10
CA ALA A 79 1.84 -7.86 1.51
C ALA A 79 2.12 -7.55 2.98
N ALA A 80 1.74 -6.37 3.45
CA ALA A 80 1.97 -5.94 4.82
C ALA A 80 1.12 -6.73 5.82
N THR A 81 -0.11 -7.04 5.47
CA THR A 81 -1.04 -7.78 6.34
C THR A 81 -0.96 -9.29 6.15
N LYS A 82 -0.28 -9.73 5.10
CA LYS A 82 -0.18 -11.15 4.71
C LYS A 82 -1.54 -11.77 4.46
N LEU A 83 -2.46 -10.97 3.94
CA LEU A 83 -3.79 -11.41 3.57
C LEU A 83 -3.90 -11.61 2.06
N PRO A 84 -4.77 -12.53 1.61
CA PRO A 84 -5.13 -12.57 0.18
C PRO A 84 -5.68 -11.22 -0.26
N LEU A 85 -5.52 -10.90 -1.54
CA LEU A 85 -5.88 -9.59 -2.09
C LEU A 85 -7.33 -9.19 -1.77
N HIS A 86 -8.26 -10.12 -1.88
CA HIS A 86 -9.67 -9.90 -1.57
C HIS A 86 -9.85 -9.45 -0.11
N GLN A 87 -9.27 -10.21 0.82
CA GLN A 87 -9.38 -9.91 2.25
C GLN A 87 -8.66 -8.62 2.62
N ALA A 88 -7.51 -8.38 1.97
CA ALA A 88 -6.76 -7.14 2.17
C ALA A 88 -7.59 -5.92 1.75
N ALA A 89 -8.31 -6.01 0.63
CA ALA A 89 -9.17 -4.93 0.17
C ALA A 89 -10.29 -4.63 1.17
N VAL A 90 -10.93 -5.66 1.69
CA VAL A 90 -11.99 -5.52 2.70
C VAL A 90 -11.43 -4.89 3.98
N ASP A 91 -10.30 -5.40 4.46
CA ASP A 91 -9.65 -4.89 5.67
C ASP A 91 -9.26 -3.43 5.52
N LEU A 92 -8.68 -3.06 4.38
CA LEU A 92 -8.25 -1.69 4.11
C LEU A 92 -9.43 -0.72 4.11
N CYS A 93 -10.52 -1.09 3.45
CA CYS A 93 -11.74 -0.27 3.44
C CYS A 93 -12.27 -0.05 4.87
N ARG A 94 -12.29 -1.10 5.68
CA ARG A 94 -12.76 -1.01 7.06
C ARG A 94 -11.89 -0.11 7.91
N ARG A 95 -10.57 -0.19 7.76
CA ARG A 95 -9.64 0.65 8.51
C ARG A 95 -9.77 2.13 8.16
N LEU A 96 -10.15 2.43 6.93
CA LEU A 96 -10.35 3.81 6.48
C LEU A 96 -11.78 4.30 6.68
N GLY A 97 -12.64 3.48 7.27
CA GLY A 97 -14.04 3.84 7.49
C GLY A 97 -14.85 3.95 6.21
N ARG A 98 -14.50 3.18 5.19
CA ARG A 98 -15.17 3.18 3.90
C ARG A 98 -16.00 1.94 3.71
N ASP A 99 -17.05 2.06 2.91
CA ASP A 99 -17.82 0.91 2.48
C ASP A 99 -17.03 0.12 1.45
N VAL A 100 -17.13 -1.21 1.51
CA VAL A 100 -16.49 -2.08 0.54
C VAL A 100 -17.25 -2.00 -0.78
N PRO A 101 -16.59 -1.66 -1.90
CA PRO A 101 -17.25 -1.60 -3.21
C PRO A 101 -17.43 -3.01 -3.78
N TRP A 102 -18.56 -3.62 -3.49
CA TRP A 102 -18.86 -4.95 -3.97
C TRP A 102 -19.30 -4.93 -5.43
N ILE A 103 -18.85 -5.92 -6.19
CA ILE A 103 -19.36 -6.17 -7.54
C ILE A 103 -20.47 -7.21 -7.42
N ASP A 104 -21.66 -6.83 -7.83
CA ASP A 104 -22.82 -7.70 -7.83
C ASP A 104 -23.03 -8.22 -9.26
N ARG A 105 -22.34 -9.31 -9.58
CA ARG A 105 -22.41 -9.95 -10.89
C ARG A 105 -22.92 -11.37 -10.80
N TRP A 106 -23.96 -11.63 -11.55
CA TRP A 106 -24.58 -12.94 -11.64
C TRP A 106 -24.78 -13.36 -13.07
#